data_70facecb04cd7718a7fede211cde56f3
#
_entry.id   70facecb04cd7718a7fede211cde56f3
#
_cell.length_a   1.000
_cell.length_b   1.000
_cell.length_c   1.000
_cell.angle_alpha   90.00
_cell.angle_beta   90.00
_cell.angle_gamma   90.00
#
_symmetry.space_group_name_H-M   'P 1'
#
loop_
_entity.id
_entity.type
_entity.pdbx_description
1 polymer ?
#
loop_
_entity_poly.entity_id
_entity_poly.type
_entity_poly.pdbx_seq_one_letter_code
_entity_poly.pdbx_strand_id
1 'polypeptide(L)'
;MVIDGTYADSSEDATIATTSQSGKQFVAAGLYLPVYLAAQDNGDDNAKAQANAMMGSMDNNAGNMAAAAVGGWSGVNSWASSHGYKGTSFNRDFGDVAASNAGYENYSSSRDAARMLAAVDAKGGASLMNVDIASEGVTIPSDMIVHAHRGQGIQDTWNYFAIVEANGHKAAVAVVTQYQGQSVAADLMSRVLASVDKTLGQ
;
A
#
# COMPACT_ATOMS: atom_id res chain seq x y z
N MET A 1 4.60 8.27 -4.07
CA MET A 1 4.59 8.11 -5.53
C MET A 1 3.16 7.95 -6.00
N VAL A 2 2.83 8.50 -7.13
CA VAL A 2 1.51 8.40 -7.78
C VAL A 2 1.72 7.79 -9.16
N ILE A 3 0.94 6.78 -9.50
CA ILE A 3 0.94 6.12 -10.82
C ILE A 3 -0.47 6.18 -11.37
N ASP A 4 -0.61 6.48 -12.67
CA ASP A 4 -1.89 6.41 -13.36
C ASP A 4 -2.44 4.98 -13.29
N GLY A 5 -3.63 4.83 -12.72
CA GLY A 5 -4.30 3.53 -12.53
C GLY A 5 -4.92 2.94 -13.81
N THR A 6 -4.83 3.63 -14.94
CA THR A 6 -5.25 3.07 -16.24
C THR A 6 -4.29 1.99 -16.73
N TYR A 7 -3.11 1.87 -16.11
CA TYR A 7 -2.10 0.88 -16.44
C TYR A 7 -2.05 -0.21 -15.37
N ALA A 8 -2.55 -1.39 -15.72
CA ALA A 8 -2.38 -2.60 -14.91
C ALA A 8 -0.90 -2.99 -14.75
N ASP A 9 -0.08 -2.57 -15.68
CA ASP A 9 1.37 -2.77 -15.70
C ASP A 9 2.05 -1.43 -15.44
N SER A 10 2.35 -1.17 -14.17
CA SER A 10 2.89 0.09 -13.69
C SER A 10 4.28 0.38 -14.26
N SER A 11 4.34 0.86 -15.49
CA SER A 11 5.58 1.39 -16.07
C SER A 11 5.92 2.74 -15.44
N GLU A 12 7.19 3.10 -15.43
CA GLU A 12 7.61 4.44 -14.98
C GLU A 12 7.01 5.56 -15.84
N ASP A 13 6.64 5.25 -17.08
CA ASP A 13 6.02 6.17 -18.02
C ASP A 13 4.61 6.60 -17.61
N ALA A 14 3.94 5.79 -16.77
CA ALA A 14 2.63 6.10 -16.18
C ALA A 14 2.73 6.92 -14.87
N THR A 15 3.91 7.35 -14.46
CA THR A 15 4.10 8.08 -13.20
C THR A 15 3.60 9.53 -13.35
N ILE A 16 2.55 9.90 -12.61
CA ILE A 16 2.03 11.27 -12.55
C ILE A 16 2.95 12.17 -11.74
N ALA A 17 3.37 11.71 -10.56
CA ALA A 17 4.23 12.47 -9.65
C ALA A 17 5.07 11.53 -8.80
N THR A 18 6.30 11.92 -8.54
CA THR A 18 7.21 11.18 -7.66
C THR A 18 8.21 12.11 -6.99
N THR A 19 8.87 11.61 -5.93
CA THR A 19 10.01 12.28 -5.32
C THR A 19 11.30 11.53 -5.68
N SER A 20 12.45 12.18 -5.51
CA SER A 20 13.77 11.54 -5.67
C SER A 20 14.00 10.35 -4.72
N GLN A 21 13.17 10.23 -3.67
CA GLN A 21 13.23 9.16 -2.68
C GLN A 21 12.29 7.99 -3.01
N SER A 22 11.56 8.01 -4.12
CA SER A 22 10.52 7.01 -4.44
C SER A 22 11.03 5.57 -4.47
N GLY A 23 12.29 5.35 -4.82
CA GLY A 23 12.95 4.04 -4.80
C GLY A 23 13.61 3.67 -3.47
N LYS A 24 13.65 4.59 -2.50
CA LYS A 24 14.25 4.33 -1.18
C LYS A 24 13.31 3.48 -0.34
N GLN A 25 13.87 2.52 0.41
CA GLN A 25 13.11 1.71 1.35
C GLN A 25 12.74 2.50 2.60
N PHE A 26 11.50 2.31 3.03
CA PHE A 26 10.93 2.81 4.28
C PHE A 26 10.28 1.65 5.03
N VAL A 27 10.03 1.81 6.33
CA VAL A 27 9.27 0.85 7.11
C VAL A 27 7.84 0.77 6.55
N ALA A 28 7.47 -0.42 6.09
CA ALA A 28 6.21 -0.68 5.39
C ALA A 28 5.08 -1.06 6.34
N ALA A 29 4.86 -0.24 7.40
CA ALA A 29 3.73 -0.44 8.30
C ALA A 29 2.41 -0.41 7.50
N GLY A 30 1.53 -1.38 7.76
CA GLY A 30 0.21 -1.50 7.13
C GLY A 30 0.23 -1.84 5.63
N LEU A 31 1.35 -2.22 5.07
CA LEU A 31 1.44 -2.62 3.66
C LEU A 31 1.01 -4.08 3.51
N TYR A 32 -0.28 -4.31 3.32
CA TYR A 32 -0.86 -5.65 3.10
C TYR A 32 -0.80 -6.13 1.65
N LEU A 33 -0.55 -5.21 0.71
CA LEU A 33 -0.66 -5.42 -0.73
C LEU A 33 0.11 -6.63 -1.26
N PRO A 34 1.40 -6.89 -0.90
CA PRO A 34 2.13 -8.03 -1.46
C PRO A 34 1.60 -9.37 -0.95
N VAL A 35 1.07 -9.43 0.29
CA VAL A 35 0.42 -10.65 0.81
C VAL A 35 -0.87 -10.91 0.05
N TYR A 36 -1.69 -9.88 -0.16
CA TYR A 36 -2.91 -9.99 -0.95
C TYR A 36 -2.61 -10.48 -2.38
N LEU A 37 -1.70 -9.83 -3.07
CA LEU A 37 -1.35 -10.16 -4.44
C LEU A 37 -0.75 -11.58 -4.57
N ALA A 38 0.15 -11.97 -3.66
CA ALA A 38 0.71 -13.32 -3.62
C ALA A 38 -0.36 -14.38 -3.38
N ALA A 39 -1.34 -14.10 -2.50
CA ALA A 39 -2.46 -15.00 -2.23
C ALA A 39 -3.40 -15.11 -3.45
N GLN A 40 -3.68 -14.00 -4.15
CA GLN A 40 -4.51 -14.04 -5.36
C GLN A 40 -3.85 -14.84 -6.49
N ASP A 41 -2.52 -14.77 -6.62
CA ASP A 41 -1.79 -15.47 -7.69
C ASP A 41 -1.54 -16.95 -7.38
N ASN A 42 -1.14 -17.27 -6.15
CA ASN A 42 -0.59 -18.58 -5.79
C ASN A 42 -1.35 -19.28 -4.66
N GLY A 43 -2.28 -18.59 -3.98
CA GLY A 43 -3.01 -19.12 -2.83
C GLY A 43 -4.19 -20.01 -3.23
N ASP A 44 -4.54 -20.92 -2.33
CA ASP A 44 -5.81 -21.63 -2.39
C ASP A 44 -6.98 -20.72 -1.95
N ASP A 45 -8.19 -21.24 -1.93
CA ASP A 45 -9.38 -20.48 -1.55
C ASP A 45 -9.32 -19.97 -0.11
N ASN A 46 -8.69 -20.71 0.81
CA ASN A 46 -8.51 -20.26 2.18
C ASN A 46 -7.49 -19.09 2.26
N ALA A 47 -6.36 -19.19 1.58
CA ALA A 47 -5.39 -18.10 1.49
C ALA A 47 -6.01 -16.81 0.93
N LYS A 48 -6.82 -16.92 -0.12
CA LYS A 48 -7.55 -15.80 -0.72
C LYS A 48 -8.59 -15.24 0.24
N ALA A 49 -9.32 -16.07 0.97
CA ALA A 49 -10.29 -15.62 1.96
C ALA A 49 -9.60 -14.84 3.10
N GLN A 50 -8.47 -15.35 3.63
CA GLN A 50 -7.67 -14.65 4.63
C GLN A 50 -7.10 -13.32 4.11
N ALA A 51 -6.60 -13.30 2.88
CA ALA A 51 -6.10 -12.09 2.25
C ALA A 51 -7.22 -11.03 2.05
N ASN A 52 -8.42 -11.44 1.67
CA ASN A 52 -9.57 -10.55 1.56
C ASN A 52 -10.00 -10.00 2.95
N ALA A 53 -10.01 -10.83 3.99
CA ALA A 53 -10.30 -10.40 5.36
C ALA A 53 -9.26 -9.39 5.87
N MET A 54 -7.98 -9.66 5.62
CA MET A 54 -6.88 -8.73 5.92
C MET A 54 -7.10 -7.38 5.23
N MET A 55 -7.39 -7.39 3.94
CA MET A 55 -7.60 -6.15 3.18
C MET A 55 -8.86 -5.40 3.63
N GLY A 56 -9.97 -6.11 3.90
CA GLY A 56 -11.25 -5.48 4.23
C GLY A 56 -11.34 -4.92 5.65
N SER A 57 -10.58 -5.46 6.60
CA SER A 57 -10.64 -5.06 8.01
C SER A 57 -9.29 -4.68 8.62
N MET A 58 -8.22 -4.68 7.84
CA MET A 58 -6.83 -4.48 8.29
C MET A 58 -6.43 -5.48 9.41
N ASP A 59 -6.90 -6.72 9.28
CA ASP A 59 -6.65 -7.79 10.25
C ASP A 59 -5.25 -8.38 10.08
N ASN A 60 -4.38 -8.09 11.04
CA ASN A 60 -3.01 -8.61 11.07
C ASN A 60 -2.97 -10.15 11.15
N ASN A 61 -3.89 -10.77 11.90
CA ASN A 61 -3.90 -12.22 12.04
C ASN A 61 -4.29 -12.90 10.72
N ALA A 62 -5.31 -12.39 10.05
CA ALA A 62 -5.68 -12.87 8.72
C ALA A 62 -4.52 -12.69 7.73
N GLY A 63 -3.80 -11.57 7.80
CA GLY A 63 -2.61 -11.32 6.99
C GLY A 63 -1.49 -12.31 7.23
N ASN A 64 -1.19 -12.62 8.49
CA ASN A 64 -0.18 -13.61 8.86
C ASN A 64 -0.57 -15.03 8.41
N MET A 65 -1.87 -15.37 8.50
CA MET A 65 -2.39 -16.64 7.99
C MET A 65 -2.31 -16.74 6.46
N ALA A 66 -2.65 -15.67 5.75
CA ALA A 66 -2.52 -15.61 4.29
C ALA A 66 -1.06 -15.74 3.86
N ALA A 67 -0.14 -15.03 4.53
CA ALA A 67 1.29 -15.15 4.28
C ALA A 67 1.80 -16.58 4.52
N ALA A 68 1.40 -17.22 5.64
CA ALA A 68 1.79 -18.60 5.93
C ALA A 68 1.30 -19.59 4.85
N ALA A 69 0.08 -19.39 4.33
CA ALA A 69 -0.51 -20.24 3.29
C ALA A 69 0.19 -20.13 1.93
N VAL A 70 0.90 -19.03 1.65
CA VAL A 70 1.68 -18.85 0.40
C VAL A 70 3.18 -19.10 0.58
N GLY A 71 3.58 -19.81 1.63
CA GLY A 71 4.98 -20.19 1.89
C GLY A 71 5.70 -19.27 2.87
N GLY A 72 4.95 -18.56 3.73
CA GLY A 72 5.45 -17.65 4.73
C GLY A 72 6.09 -16.40 4.13
N TRP A 73 6.83 -15.65 4.93
CA TRP A 73 7.50 -14.44 4.47
C TRP A 73 8.53 -14.71 3.36
N SER A 74 9.14 -15.89 3.35
CA SER A 74 10.00 -16.31 2.24
C SER A 74 9.22 -16.42 0.92
N GLY A 75 8.01 -16.98 0.95
CA GLY A 75 7.11 -17.06 -0.21
C GLY A 75 6.67 -15.68 -0.69
N VAL A 76 6.23 -14.82 0.21
CA VAL A 76 5.85 -13.43 -0.10
C VAL A 76 7.02 -12.64 -0.69
N ASN A 77 8.22 -12.75 -0.12
CA ASN A 77 9.42 -12.08 -0.62
C ASN A 77 9.84 -12.60 -2.00
N SER A 78 9.73 -13.91 -2.23
CA SER A 78 10.03 -14.52 -3.53
C SER A 78 9.04 -14.05 -4.59
N TRP A 79 7.74 -13.98 -4.24
CA TRP A 79 6.71 -13.42 -5.10
C TRP A 79 7.02 -11.95 -5.45
N ALA A 80 7.28 -11.11 -4.45
CA ALA A 80 7.59 -9.69 -4.66
C ALA A 80 8.81 -9.51 -5.58
N SER A 81 9.88 -10.27 -5.34
CA SER A 81 11.10 -10.21 -6.16
C SER A 81 10.85 -10.62 -7.61
N SER A 82 10.08 -11.70 -7.84
CA SER A 82 9.76 -12.19 -9.19
C SER A 82 8.89 -11.23 -9.99
N HIS A 83 8.08 -10.41 -9.29
CA HIS A 83 7.24 -9.38 -9.90
C HIS A 83 7.93 -8.00 -9.98
N GLY A 84 9.23 -7.94 -9.68
CA GLY A 84 10.02 -6.71 -9.83
C GLY A 84 9.85 -5.69 -8.70
N TYR A 85 9.25 -6.05 -7.58
CA TYR A 85 9.13 -5.20 -6.36
C TYR A 85 10.40 -5.32 -5.49
N LYS A 86 11.53 -4.92 -6.04
CA LYS A 86 12.86 -5.14 -5.46
C LYS A 86 13.15 -4.34 -4.19
N GLY A 87 12.39 -3.28 -3.95
CA GLY A 87 12.46 -2.46 -2.73
C GLY A 87 11.60 -3.03 -1.59
N THR A 88 10.93 -4.19 -1.78
CA THR A 88 9.99 -4.75 -0.81
C THR A 88 10.55 -6.02 -0.18
N SER A 89 10.54 -6.08 1.16
CA SER A 89 10.92 -7.26 1.94
C SER A 89 10.18 -7.33 3.26
N PHE A 90 9.77 -8.54 3.65
CA PHE A 90 9.06 -8.81 4.89
C PHE A 90 9.89 -9.74 5.78
N ASN A 91 10.11 -9.34 7.03
CA ASN A 91 11.01 -9.99 7.97
C ASN A 91 10.32 -10.35 9.30
N ARG A 92 9.08 -9.94 9.49
CA ARG A 92 8.30 -10.19 10.70
C ARG A 92 6.81 -10.24 10.44
N ASP A 93 6.07 -10.81 11.37
CA ASP A 93 4.61 -10.83 11.34
C ASP A 93 4.01 -9.41 11.46
N PHE A 94 2.87 -9.22 10.86
CA PHE A 94 2.07 -8.03 11.10
C PHE A 94 1.67 -7.99 12.59
N GLY A 95 1.79 -6.80 13.19
CA GLY A 95 1.48 -6.61 14.61
C GLY A 95 2.56 -7.09 15.59
N ASP A 96 3.65 -7.69 15.14
CA ASP A 96 4.76 -8.08 16.01
C ASP A 96 5.62 -6.87 16.40
N VAL A 97 5.18 -6.17 17.44
CA VAL A 97 5.88 -5.01 18.00
C VAL A 97 7.21 -5.42 18.66
N ALA A 98 7.31 -6.64 19.19
CA ALA A 98 8.52 -7.12 19.83
C ALA A 98 9.66 -7.30 18.81
N ALA A 99 9.36 -7.92 17.67
CA ALA A 99 10.30 -8.04 16.57
C ALA A 99 10.69 -6.66 16.01
N SER A 100 9.73 -5.74 15.86
CA SER A 100 9.97 -4.36 15.43
C SER A 100 10.94 -3.64 16.37
N ASN A 101 10.74 -3.73 17.69
CA ASN A 101 11.65 -3.15 18.69
C ASN A 101 13.04 -3.81 18.68
N ALA A 102 13.15 -5.06 18.24
CA ALA A 102 14.42 -5.75 18.05
C ALA A 102 15.11 -5.43 16.71
N GLY A 103 14.52 -4.54 15.89
CA GLY A 103 15.08 -4.08 14.61
C GLY A 103 14.68 -4.93 13.41
N TYR A 104 13.78 -5.90 13.58
CA TYR A 104 13.21 -6.64 12.45
C TYR A 104 12.02 -5.87 11.89
N GLU A 105 12.17 -5.29 10.70
CA GLU A 105 11.12 -4.52 10.07
C GLU A 105 10.77 -5.05 8.69
N ASN A 106 9.54 -4.79 8.28
CA ASN A 106 9.08 -4.97 6.92
C ASN A 106 9.37 -3.67 6.16
N TYR A 107 9.89 -3.78 4.96
CA TYR A 107 10.30 -2.64 4.16
C TYR A 107 9.61 -2.62 2.80
N SER A 108 9.37 -1.43 2.29
CA SER A 108 9.01 -1.20 0.89
C SER A 108 9.44 0.20 0.44
N SER A 109 9.39 0.44 -0.86
CA SER A 109 9.51 1.77 -1.43
C SER A 109 8.12 2.32 -1.80
N SER A 110 7.95 3.63 -1.85
CA SER A 110 6.71 4.21 -2.35
C SER A 110 6.45 3.86 -3.82
N ARG A 111 7.51 3.61 -4.59
CA ARG A 111 7.42 3.12 -5.97
C ARG A 111 6.80 1.73 -6.02
N ASP A 112 7.33 0.78 -5.25
CA ASP A 112 6.79 -0.58 -5.23
C ASP A 112 5.36 -0.60 -4.69
N ALA A 113 5.08 0.18 -3.62
CA ALA A 113 3.74 0.27 -3.06
C ALA A 113 2.72 0.81 -4.07
N ALA A 114 3.05 1.88 -4.82
CA ALA A 114 2.17 2.42 -5.84
C ALA A 114 1.93 1.43 -7.01
N ARG A 115 2.96 0.69 -7.41
CA ARG A 115 2.84 -0.38 -8.43
C ARG A 115 1.97 -1.53 -7.94
N MET A 116 2.12 -1.93 -6.68
CA MET A 116 1.26 -2.95 -6.07
C MET A 116 -0.19 -2.47 -5.95
N LEU A 117 -0.44 -1.20 -5.64
CA LEU A 117 -1.80 -0.63 -5.65
C LEU A 117 -2.46 -0.72 -7.02
N ALA A 118 -1.74 -0.39 -8.10
CA ALA A 118 -2.24 -0.54 -9.46
C ALA A 118 -2.57 -2.02 -9.78
N ALA A 119 -1.74 -2.97 -9.32
CA ALA A 119 -2.00 -4.40 -9.47
C ALA A 119 -3.21 -4.87 -8.63
N VAL A 120 -3.43 -4.31 -7.44
CA VAL A 120 -4.62 -4.56 -6.61
C VAL A 120 -5.88 -4.06 -7.30
N ASP A 121 -5.86 -2.85 -7.88
CA ASP A 121 -7.01 -2.33 -8.63
C ASP A 121 -7.34 -3.21 -9.85
N ALA A 122 -6.34 -3.62 -10.60
CA ALA A 122 -6.51 -4.53 -11.75
C ALA A 122 -7.14 -5.88 -11.36
N LYS A 123 -6.96 -6.33 -10.11
CA LYS A 123 -7.60 -7.55 -9.56
C LYS A 123 -8.95 -7.28 -8.87
N GLY A 124 -9.46 -6.04 -8.92
CA GLY A 124 -10.73 -5.66 -8.27
C GLY A 124 -10.65 -5.52 -6.75
N GLY A 125 -9.45 -5.46 -6.17
CA GLY A 125 -9.25 -5.38 -4.73
C GLY A 125 -9.44 -4.00 -4.12
N ALA A 126 -9.61 -2.94 -4.91
CA ALA A 126 -9.79 -1.57 -4.41
C ALA A 126 -10.96 -1.44 -3.43
N SER A 127 -12.08 -2.10 -3.69
CA SER A 127 -13.29 -2.08 -2.84
C SER A 127 -13.09 -2.65 -1.44
N LEU A 128 -11.99 -3.38 -1.19
CA LEU A 128 -11.64 -3.89 0.13
C LEU A 128 -10.89 -2.85 0.98
N MET A 129 -10.42 -1.76 0.37
CA MET A 129 -9.61 -0.73 1.06
C MET A 129 -10.55 0.36 1.59
N ASN A 130 -11.02 0.21 2.84
CA ASN A 130 -12.13 0.98 3.39
C ASN A 130 -11.76 1.86 4.59
N VAL A 131 -10.49 2.23 4.75
CA VAL A 131 -10.07 3.13 5.83
C VAL A 131 -10.50 4.56 5.50
N ASP A 132 -11.27 5.17 6.42
CA ASP A 132 -11.63 6.59 6.36
C ASP A 132 -10.43 7.46 6.76
N ILE A 133 -9.56 7.75 5.80
CA ILE A 133 -8.39 8.60 6.04
C ILE A 133 -8.75 10.07 6.27
N ALA A 134 -9.98 10.51 5.90
CA ALA A 134 -10.43 11.87 6.21
C ALA A 134 -10.60 12.05 7.73
N SER A 135 -11.09 11.05 8.43
CA SER A 135 -11.17 11.07 9.91
C SER A 135 -9.79 11.12 10.58
N GLU A 136 -8.73 10.81 9.86
CA GLU A 136 -7.34 10.87 10.33
C GLU A 136 -6.65 12.21 10.00
N GLY A 137 -7.39 13.18 9.43
CA GLY A 137 -6.90 14.53 9.10
C GLY A 137 -6.44 14.70 7.65
N VAL A 138 -6.67 13.73 6.78
CA VAL A 138 -6.40 13.88 5.34
C VAL A 138 -7.51 14.69 4.69
N THR A 139 -7.18 15.77 4.00
CA THR A 139 -8.12 16.53 3.16
C THR A 139 -8.24 15.85 1.80
N ILE A 140 -9.46 15.40 1.49
CA ILE A 140 -9.80 14.77 0.22
C ILE A 140 -10.52 15.79 -0.67
N PRO A 141 -10.11 15.99 -1.95
CA PRO A 141 -10.90 16.79 -2.91
C PRO A 141 -12.35 16.31 -3.01
N SER A 142 -13.31 17.23 -3.16
CA SER A 142 -14.76 16.95 -3.06
C SER A 142 -15.26 15.92 -4.06
N ASP A 143 -14.66 15.86 -5.23
CA ASP A 143 -15.12 15.01 -6.35
C ASP A 143 -14.27 13.72 -6.50
N MET A 144 -13.39 13.47 -5.52
CA MET A 144 -12.49 12.31 -5.51
C MET A 144 -13.06 11.16 -4.67
N ILE A 145 -13.17 9.98 -5.29
CA ILE A 145 -13.43 8.73 -4.57
C ILE A 145 -12.08 8.17 -4.11
N VAL A 146 -12.00 7.74 -2.85
CA VAL A 146 -10.76 7.22 -2.27
C VAL A 146 -11.01 5.86 -1.64
N HIS A 147 -10.25 4.87 -2.08
CA HIS A 147 -10.11 3.56 -1.45
C HIS A 147 -8.74 3.50 -0.79
N ALA A 148 -8.69 3.42 0.53
CA ALA A 148 -7.42 3.57 1.24
C ALA A 148 -7.18 2.53 2.33
N HIS A 149 -5.89 2.30 2.55
CA HIS A 149 -5.33 1.73 3.78
C HIS A 149 -4.38 2.72 4.43
N ARG A 150 -4.18 2.58 5.71
CA ARG A 150 -3.15 3.29 6.46
C ARG A 150 -2.25 2.30 7.18
N GLY A 151 -1.07 2.72 7.57
CA GLY A 151 -0.17 1.93 8.38
C GLY A 151 0.45 2.73 9.49
N GLN A 152 0.32 2.24 10.71
CA GLN A 152 0.98 2.78 11.89
C GLN A 152 2.04 1.79 12.35
N GLY A 153 3.28 2.24 12.41
CA GLY A 153 4.42 1.51 12.98
C GLY A 153 4.90 2.14 14.28
N ILE A 154 5.98 1.58 14.84
CA ILE A 154 6.66 2.19 15.98
C ILE A 154 7.38 3.49 15.56
N GLN A 155 7.81 4.29 16.55
CA GLN A 155 8.63 5.50 16.35
C GLN A 155 8.01 6.48 15.33
N ASP A 156 6.72 6.78 15.49
CA ASP A 156 6.02 7.74 14.63
C ASP A 156 6.07 7.43 13.12
N THR A 157 6.15 6.16 12.76
CA THR A 157 6.01 5.70 11.38
C THR A 157 4.53 5.72 10.98
N TRP A 158 4.20 6.42 9.89
CA TRP A 158 2.83 6.53 9.39
C TRP A 158 2.80 6.53 7.86
N ASN A 159 1.98 5.68 7.27
CA ASN A 159 1.89 5.49 5.83
C ASN A 159 0.44 5.53 5.35
N TYR A 160 0.22 6.01 4.12
CA TYR A 160 -1.06 5.94 3.42
C TYR A 160 -0.87 5.28 2.05
N PHE A 161 -1.78 4.38 1.73
CA PHE A 161 -1.85 3.66 0.46
C PHE A 161 -3.27 3.81 -0.08
N ALA A 162 -3.44 4.40 -1.27
CA ALA A 162 -4.76 4.67 -1.81
C ALA A 162 -4.85 4.41 -3.31
N ILE A 163 -6.02 3.95 -3.72
CA ILE A 163 -6.49 3.99 -5.10
C ILE A 163 -7.55 5.08 -5.14
N VAL A 164 -7.38 6.06 -6.01
CA VAL A 164 -8.27 7.21 -6.11
C VAL A 164 -8.87 7.30 -7.50
N GLU A 165 -10.10 7.83 -7.56
CA GLU A 165 -10.80 8.09 -8.82
C GLU A 165 -11.32 9.52 -8.82
N ALA A 166 -11.03 10.27 -9.89
CA ALA A 166 -11.53 11.60 -10.14
C ALA A 166 -11.68 11.82 -11.65
N ASN A 167 -12.74 12.49 -12.08
CA ASN A 167 -13.01 12.81 -13.49
C ASN A 167 -13.01 11.59 -14.44
N GLY A 168 -13.38 10.40 -13.94
CA GLY A 168 -13.39 9.15 -14.71
C GLY A 168 -11.99 8.51 -14.89
N HIS A 169 -10.97 9.06 -14.26
CA HIS A 169 -9.60 8.53 -14.25
C HIS A 169 -9.24 8.01 -12.87
N LYS A 170 -8.36 7.01 -12.82
CA LYS A 170 -7.84 6.44 -11.57
C LYS A 170 -6.36 6.74 -11.38
N ALA A 171 -5.92 6.76 -10.13
CA ALA A 171 -4.51 6.78 -9.79
C ALA A 171 -4.20 5.95 -8.54
N ALA A 172 -3.03 5.34 -8.50
CA ALA A 172 -2.47 4.66 -7.35
C ALA A 172 -1.53 5.61 -6.60
N VAL A 173 -1.78 5.83 -5.31
CA VAL A 173 -1.08 6.80 -4.47
C VAL A 173 -0.43 6.12 -3.28
N ALA A 174 0.89 6.25 -3.11
CA ALA A 174 1.61 5.76 -1.95
C ALA A 174 2.41 6.88 -1.27
N VAL A 175 2.07 7.16 -0.03
CA VAL A 175 2.78 8.08 0.85
C VAL A 175 3.36 7.27 2.01
N VAL A 176 4.68 7.29 2.14
CA VAL A 176 5.40 6.59 3.21
C VAL A 176 6.25 7.57 3.99
N THR A 177 6.14 7.54 5.31
CA THR A 177 6.90 8.39 6.21
C THR A 177 7.50 7.57 7.36
N GLN A 178 8.60 8.03 7.91
CA GLN A 178 9.21 7.49 9.13
C GLN A 178 9.59 8.63 10.07
N TYR A 179 9.34 8.46 11.35
CA TYR A 179 9.67 9.43 12.41
C TYR A 179 8.97 10.79 12.24
N GLN A 180 7.83 10.85 11.56
CA GLN A 180 7.14 12.11 11.26
C GLN A 180 5.77 12.22 11.94
N GLY A 181 5.17 11.12 12.33
CA GLY A 181 3.85 11.05 12.94
C GLY A 181 2.69 11.23 11.95
N GLN A 182 1.49 11.02 12.49
CA GLN A 182 0.25 11.02 11.71
C GLN A 182 -0.03 12.36 11.03
N SER A 183 0.11 13.48 11.75
CA SER A 183 -0.28 14.81 11.21
C SER A 183 0.56 15.22 10.00
N VAL A 184 1.86 14.92 10.01
CA VAL A 184 2.76 15.21 8.87
C VAL A 184 2.44 14.29 7.69
N ALA A 185 2.18 13.01 7.94
CA ALA A 185 1.78 12.06 6.90
C ALA A 185 0.43 12.45 6.27
N ALA A 186 -0.55 12.89 7.08
CA ALA A 186 -1.87 13.34 6.62
C ALA A 186 -1.78 14.64 5.79
N ASP A 187 -0.97 15.62 6.22
CA ASP A 187 -0.72 16.82 5.42
C ASP A 187 -0.07 16.49 4.08
N LEU A 188 0.94 15.61 4.09
CA LEU A 188 1.60 15.18 2.86
C LEU A 188 0.60 14.46 1.93
N MET A 189 -0.23 13.54 2.46
CA MET A 189 -1.26 12.85 1.68
C MET A 189 -2.26 13.85 1.09
N SER A 190 -2.73 14.82 1.86
CA SER A 190 -3.65 15.86 1.41
C SER A 190 -3.10 16.65 0.22
N ARG A 191 -1.83 17.05 0.30
CA ARG A 191 -1.15 17.77 -0.79
C ARG A 191 -0.96 16.91 -2.04
N VAL A 192 -0.67 15.62 -1.86
CA VAL A 192 -0.56 14.67 -2.98
C VAL A 192 -1.92 14.50 -3.65
N LEU A 193 -3.00 14.29 -2.88
CA LEU A 193 -4.36 14.16 -3.44
C LEU A 193 -4.79 15.41 -4.21
N ALA A 194 -4.53 16.60 -3.68
CA ALA A 194 -4.82 17.86 -4.38
C ALA A 194 -4.01 18.02 -5.69
N SER A 195 -2.79 17.49 -5.74
CA SER A 195 -1.99 17.48 -6.97
C SER A 195 -2.51 16.48 -8.00
N VAL A 196 -2.91 15.29 -7.53
CA VAL A 196 -3.51 14.24 -8.39
C VAL A 196 -4.81 14.73 -9.00
N ASP A 197 -5.70 15.34 -8.19
CA ASP A 197 -6.96 15.89 -8.66
C ASP A 197 -6.78 16.88 -9.82
N LYS A 198 -5.83 17.80 -9.70
CA LYS A 198 -5.49 18.75 -10.77
C LYS A 198 -4.98 18.05 -12.05
N THR A 199 -4.29 16.93 -11.90
CA THR A 199 -3.72 16.21 -13.06
C THR A 199 -4.79 15.36 -13.74
N LEU A 200 -5.67 14.72 -12.97
CA LEU A 200 -6.77 13.91 -13.52
C LEU A 200 -7.92 14.76 -14.05
N GLY A 201 -7.99 16.05 -13.70
CA GLY A 201 -9.00 17.01 -14.17
C GLY A 201 -8.61 17.75 -15.46
N GLN A 202 -7.46 17.45 -16.06
CA GLN A 202 -6.98 18.04 -17.33
C GLN A 202 -7.29 17.11 -18.49
#